data_c2ff2a569dd3233d168db135f794ed4c
#
_entry.id   c2ff2a569dd3233d168db135f794ed4c
#
_cell.length_a   1.000
_cell.length_b   1.000
_cell.length_c   1.000
_cell.angle_alpha   90.00
_cell.angle_beta   90.00
_cell.angle_gamma   90.00
#
_symmetry.space_group_name_H-M   'P 1'
#
loop_
_entity.id
_entity.type
_entity.pdbx_description
1 polymer ?
#
loop_
_entity_poly.entity_id
_entity_poly.type
_entity_poly.pdbx_seq_one_letter_code
_entity_poly.pdbx_strand_id
1 'polypeptide(L)'
;RTGVGKTLLIRSLPGSIDLENLAQHRSSIFGAVHLQPRNQKNFEGLFYSKTSSKPRKELTFVEGESRKVGKVFIPEAFADAMKKGKKILLKASMETRVRRILEEYHPRDEETLFKIEAILPALKESLGKNVVEQLKTLLQQNKFEDFITILLEKYYDPRYEHGMRGNQYDLELSAEDLEQTQRDLIEFHSAQPIHGNKTKYS
;
A
#
# COMPACT_ATOMS: atom_id res chain seq x y z
N ARG A 1 -5.14 -3.98 3.95
CA ARG A 1 -6.06 -4.15 2.80
C ARG A 1 -5.94 -2.94 1.85
N THR A 2 -6.44 -3.07 0.62
CA THR A 2 -6.49 -1.99 -0.37
C THR A 2 -7.51 -0.93 0.04
N GLY A 3 -7.20 0.36 -0.17
CA GLY A 3 -8.09 1.48 0.11
C GLY A 3 -8.19 1.91 1.57
N VAL A 4 -7.49 1.28 2.52
CA VAL A 4 -7.56 1.67 3.94
C VAL A 4 -6.83 2.98 4.27
N GLY A 5 -6.10 3.60 3.33
CA GLY A 5 -5.40 4.87 3.51
C GLY A 5 -3.93 4.75 3.94
N LYS A 6 -3.28 3.59 3.78
CA LYS A 6 -1.86 3.40 4.15
C LYS A 6 -0.95 4.49 3.58
N THR A 7 -1.03 4.72 2.28
CA THR A 7 -0.17 5.69 1.58
C THR A 7 -0.41 7.12 2.05
N LEU A 8 -1.67 7.47 2.34
CA LEU A 8 -2.01 8.79 2.90
C LEU A 8 -1.37 8.98 4.28
N LEU A 9 -1.46 7.97 5.16
CA LEU A 9 -0.84 8.00 6.48
C LEU A 9 0.69 8.03 6.39
N ILE A 10 1.30 7.22 5.52
CA ILE A 10 2.76 7.24 5.32
C ILE A 10 3.24 8.63 4.90
N ARG A 11 2.50 9.32 4.02
CA ARG A 11 2.86 10.68 3.58
C ARG A 11 2.70 11.74 4.67
N SER A 12 1.78 11.54 5.60
CA SER A 12 1.55 12.46 6.73
C SER A 12 2.46 12.22 7.93
N LEU A 13 3.08 11.04 8.04
CA LEU A 13 3.92 10.68 9.17
C LEU A 13 5.36 11.19 8.99
N PRO A 14 5.92 11.87 9.98
CA PRO A 14 7.29 12.37 9.91
C PRO A 14 8.29 11.21 9.80
N GLY A 15 9.29 11.39 8.97
CA GLY A 15 10.35 10.40 8.83
C GLY A 15 9.95 9.06 8.18
N SER A 16 8.76 8.91 7.67
CA SER A 16 8.29 7.71 6.96
C SER A 16 9.03 7.47 5.63
N ILE A 17 8.91 6.24 5.10
CA ILE A 17 9.41 5.88 3.78
C ILE A 17 8.23 5.40 2.94
N ASP A 18 7.85 6.19 1.93
CA ASP A 18 6.82 5.88 0.93
C ASP A 18 7.47 5.08 -0.21
N LEU A 19 7.44 3.75 -0.10
CA LEU A 19 8.04 2.83 -1.08
C LEU A 19 7.34 2.89 -2.43
N GLU A 20 6.01 3.05 -2.44
CA GLU A 20 5.22 3.17 -3.65
C GLU A 20 5.58 4.44 -4.43
N ASN A 21 5.76 5.56 -3.73
CA ASN A 21 6.21 6.80 -4.36
C ASN A 21 7.65 6.69 -4.86
N LEU A 22 8.53 6.05 -4.12
CA LEU A 22 9.90 5.79 -4.59
C LEU A 22 9.93 4.91 -5.84
N ALA A 23 9.02 3.95 -5.95
CA ALA A 23 8.88 3.08 -7.12
C ALA A 23 8.09 3.74 -8.27
N GLN A 24 7.30 4.81 -8.00
CA GLN A 24 6.27 5.34 -8.88
C GLN A 24 5.32 4.23 -9.37
N HIS A 25 4.91 3.38 -8.42
CA HIS A 25 4.01 2.26 -8.67
C HIS A 25 3.33 1.84 -7.35
N ARG A 26 2.02 1.76 -7.33
CA ARG A 26 1.29 1.13 -6.23
C ARG A 26 1.43 -0.39 -6.35
N SER A 27 1.47 -1.08 -5.24
CA SER A 27 1.62 -2.55 -5.21
C SER A 27 0.33 -3.29 -5.61
N SER A 28 -0.31 -2.84 -6.69
CA SER A 28 -1.56 -3.42 -7.19
C SER A 28 -1.50 -3.63 -8.70
N ILE A 29 -2.44 -4.41 -9.25
CA ILE A 29 -2.52 -4.61 -10.71
C ILE A 29 -2.79 -3.30 -11.47
N PHE A 30 -3.49 -2.36 -10.83
CA PHE A 30 -3.73 -1.00 -11.34
C PHE A 30 -2.65 0.00 -10.92
N GLY A 31 -1.55 -0.48 -10.33
CA GLY A 31 -0.57 0.34 -9.65
C GLY A 31 0.18 1.35 -10.52
N ALA A 32 0.20 1.17 -11.84
CA ALA A 32 0.81 2.11 -12.79
C ALA A 32 -0.15 3.20 -13.30
N VAL A 33 -1.46 3.11 -13.01
CA VAL A 33 -2.44 4.13 -13.42
C VAL A 33 -2.06 5.47 -12.80
N HIS A 34 -1.94 6.53 -13.61
CA HIS A 34 -1.45 7.87 -13.26
C HIS A 34 0.01 7.95 -12.78
N LEU A 35 0.80 6.87 -12.88
CA LEU A 35 2.19 6.86 -12.45
C LEU A 35 3.11 6.44 -13.59
N GLN A 36 4.38 6.84 -13.49
CA GLN A 36 5.45 6.45 -14.41
C GLN A 36 6.45 5.56 -13.66
N PRO A 37 6.32 4.23 -13.74
CA PRO A 37 7.15 3.31 -12.97
C PRO A 37 8.65 3.51 -13.19
N ARG A 38 9.39 3.62 -12.11
CA ARG A 38 10.86 3.75 -12.16
C ARG A 38 11.53 2.42 -12.42
N ASN A 39 12.72 2.48 -13.00
CA ASN A 39 13.61 1.32 -13.08
C ASN A 39 14.33 1.09 -11.74
N GLN A 40 14.95 -0.10 -11.60
CA GLN A 40 15.63 -0.52 -10.38
C GLN A 40 16.72 0.48 -9.92
N LYS A 41 17.57 0.94 -10.85
CA LYS A 41 18.66 1.86 -10.54
C LYS A 41 18.16 3.18 -9.95
N ASN A 42 17.13 3.77 -10.56
CA ASN A 42 16.56 5.04 -10.07
C ASN A 42 15.89 4.86 -8.72
N PHE A 43 15.15 3.73 -8.52
CA PHE A 43 14.57 3.39 -7.24
C PHE A 43 15.63 3.27 -6.14
N GLU A 44 16.70 2.50 -6.37
CA GLU A 44 17.77 2.30 -5.40
C GLU A 44 18.50 3.60 -5.04
N GLY A 45 18.78 4.46 -6.02
CA GLY A 45 19.39 5.76 -5.76
C GLY A 45 18.55 6.65 -4.85
N LEU A 46 17.24 6.74 -5.11
CA LEU A 46 16.30 7.50 -4.28
C LEU A 46 16.10 6.85 -2.90
N PHE A 47 15.99 5.53 -2.86
CA PHE A 47 15.88 4.77 -1.62
C PHE A 47 17.10 4.98 -0.72
N TYR A 48 18.31 4.88 -1.28
CA TYR A 48 19.56 5.14 -0.56
C TYR A 48 19.59 6.57 -0.02
N SER A 49 19.32 7.56 -0.86
CA SER A 49 19.26 8.96 -0.42
C SER A 49 18.28 9.17 0.74
N LYS A 50 17.09 8.57 0.66
CA LYS A 50 16.06 8.70 1.70
C LYS A 50 16.43 8.00 3.01
N THR A 51 17.15 6.88 2.95
CA THR A 51 17.51 6.09 4.12
C THR A 51 18.83 6.50 4.76
N SER A 52 19.82 7.00 3.97
CA SER A 52 21.12 7.41 4.48
C SER A 52 21.09 8.66 5.37
N SER A 53 20.09 9.51 5.20
CA SER A 53 19.92 10.73 6.01
C SER A 53 19.31 10.46 7.39
N LYS A 54 18.89 9.22 7.67
CA LYS A 54 18.21 8.88 8.91
C LYS A 54 19.17 8.38 9.99
N PRO A 55 18.98 8.77 11.25
CA PRO A 55 19.69 8.16 12.36
C PRO A 55 19.45 6.65 12.40
N ARG A 56 20.53 5.88 12.56
CA ARG A 56 20.48 4.40 12.56
C ARG A 56 19.58 3.77 13.64
N LYS A 57 19.15 4.55 14.62
CA LYS A 57 18.39 4.09 15.79
C LYS A 57 16.92 4.54 15.79
N GLU A 58 16.49 5.32 14.81
CA GLU A 58 15.11 5.75 14.73
C GLU A 58 14.23 4.68 14.08
N LEU A 59 13.10 4.39 14.72
CA LEU A 59 12.01 3.64 14.11
C LEU A 59 11.47 4.46 12.93
N THR A 60 11.05 3.77 11.90
CA THR A 60 10.55 4.39 10.68
C THR A 60 9.29 3.68 10.25
N PHE A 61 8.24 4.45 9.98
CA PHE A 61 7.06 3.92 9.32
C PHE A 61 7.33 3.62 7.85
N VAL A 62 6.82 2.49 7.41
CA VAL A 62 6.89 2.05 6.02
C VAL A 62 5.63 1.25 5.67
N GLU A 63 5.20 1.28 4.42
CA GLU A 63 4.12 0.38 4.01
C GLU A 63 4.54 -1.08 4.16
N GLY A 64 3.59 -1.90 4.63
CA GLY A 64 3.77 -3.36 4.71
C GLY A 64 3.69 -4.02 3.34
N GLU A 65 4.70 -3.75 2.51
CA GLU A 65 4.79 -4.25 1.15
C GLU A 65 5.57 -5.56 1.06
N SER A 66 5.36 -6.30 -0.03
CA SER A 66 6.23 -7.41 -0.39
C SER A 66 7.61 -6.88 -0.82
N ARG A 67 8.60 -7.78 -0.94
CA ARG A 67 9.92 -7.40 -1.45
C ARG A 67 9.87 -6.74 -2.85
N LYS A 68 8.79 -6.93 -3.59
CA LYS A 68 8.61 -6.40 -4.94
C LYS A 68 7.51 -5.34 -4.95
N VAL A 69 7.83 -4.12 -5.40
CA VAL A 69 6.90 -3.00 -5.61
C VAL A 69 6.86 -2.71 -7.12
N GLY A 70 5.78 -3.09 -7.78
CA GLY A 70 5.70 -3.01 -9.24
C GLY A 70 6.80 -3.81 -9.93
N LYS A 71 7.74 -3.13 -10.58
CA LYS A 71 8.87 -3.74 -11.31
C LYS A 71 10.19 -3.70 -10.54
N VAL A 72 10.22 -3.05 -9.37
CA VAL A 72 11.45 -2.87 -8.58
C VAL A 72 11.46 -3.76 -7.34
N PHE A 73 12.66 -4.05 -6.85
CA PHE A 73 12.88 -4.85 -5.65
C PHE A 73 13.46 -4.00 -4.53
N ILE A 74 12.89 -4.11 -3.35
CA ILE A 74 13.41 -3.51 -2.13
C ILE A 74 14.74 -4.22 -1.77
N PRO A 75 15.81 -3.49 -1.35
CA PRO A 75 17.03 -4.10 -0.88
C PRO A 75 16.78 -5.14 0.20
N GLU A 76 17.46 -6.29 0.11
CA GLU A 76 17.20 -7.47 0.95
C GLU A 76 17.30 -7.16 2.45
N ALA A 77 18.37 -6.49 2.86
CA ALA A 77 18.56 -6.13 4.26
C ALA A 77 17.41 -5.26 4.82
N PHE A 78 16.84 -4.38 3.98
CA PHE A 78 15.70 -3.57 4.40
C PHE A 78 14.40 -4.39 4.45
N ALA A 79 14.16 -5.25 3.47
CA ALA A 79 13.01 -6.15 3.48
C ALA A 79 13.03 -7.09 4.70
N ASP A 80 14.21 -7.55 5.11
CA ASP A 80 14.36 -8.37 6.33
C ASP A 80 14.15 -7.56 7.61
N ALA A 81 14.56 -6.30 7.64
CA ALA A 81 14.25 -5.38 8.74
C ALA A 81 12.73 -5.14 8.83
N MET A 82 12.04 -4.93 7.71
CA MET A 82 10.57 -4.79 7.67
C MET A 82 9.86 -6.03 8.24
N LYS A 83 10.32 -7.24 7.90
CA LYS A 83 9.73 -8.49 8.42
C LYS A 83 9.85 -8.62 9.95
N LYS A 84 10.93 -8.09 10.52
CA LYS A 84 11.22 -8.10 11.97
C LYS A 84 10.59 -6.90 12.69
N GLY A 85 10.13 -5.91 11.96
CA GLY A 85 9.50 -4.71 12.49
C GLY A 85 8.14 -4.97 13.12
N LYS A 86 7.66 -3.98 13.88
CA LYS A 86 6.31 -3.98 14.44
C LYS A 86 5.27 -3.93 13.33
N LYS A 87 4.25 -4.78 13.44
CA LYS A 87 3.19 -4.90 12.44
C LYS A 87 1.92 -4.20 12.92
N ILE A 88 1.47 -3.24 12.16
CA ILE A 88 0.25 -2.48 12.44
C ILE A 88 -0.79 -2.82 11.40
N LEU A 89 -1.96 -3.25 11.85
CA LEU A 89 -3.10 -3.52 10.99
C LEU A 89 -4.06 -2.34 10.96
N LEU A 90 -4.30 -1.80 9.78
CA LEU A 90 -5.31 -0.77 9.54
C LEU A 90 -6.59 -1.41 9.00
N LYS A 91 -7.74 -1.01 9.56
CA LYS A 91 -9.08 -1.45 9.17
C LYS A 91 -9.93 -0.26 8.77
N ALA A 92 -10.70 -0.39 7.70
CA ALA A 92 -11.71 0.59 7.29
C ALA A 92 -12.90 -0.14 6.67
N SER A 93 -14.07 0.49 6.72
CA SER A 93 -15.31 0.00 6.11
C SER A 93 -15.17 -0.11 4.59
N MET A 94 -16.03 -0.89 3.96
CA MET A 94 -16.08 -1.00 2.50
C MET A 94 -16.36 0.37 1.87
N GLU A 95 -17.30 1.11 2.41
CA GLU A 95 -17.68 2.44 1.95
C GLU A 95 -16.49 3.41 1.95
N THR A 96 -15.77 3.51 3.07
CA THR A 96 -14.57 4.36 3.18
C THR A 96 -13.48 3.95 2.20
N ARG A 97 -13.27 2.66 2.00
CA ARG A 97 -12.28 2.13 1.06
C ARG A 97 -12.64 2.44 -0.39
N VAL A 98 -13.90 2.24 -0.78
CA VAL A 98 -14.41 2.57 -2.13
C VAL A 98 -14.25 4.04 -2.42
N ARG A 99 -14.71 4.90 -1.51
CA ARG A 99 -14.57 6.35 -1.63
C ARG A 99 -13.11 6.78 -1.84
N ARG A 100 -12.17 6.29 -1.02
CA ARG A 100 -10.75 6.64 -1.14
C ARG A 100 -10.13 6.17 -2.45
N ILE A 101 -10.49 4.97 -2.91
CA ILE A 101 -10.02 4.47 -4.20
C ILE A 101 -10.58 5.32 -5.33
N LEU A 102 -11.84 5.68 -5.26
CA LEU A 102 -12.47 6.54 -6.25
C LEU A 102 -11.79 7.92 -6.31
N GLU A 103 -11.49 8.52 -5.16
CA GLU A 103 -10.75 9.79 -5.05
C GLU A 103 -9.33 9.67 -5.62
N GLU A 104 -8.64 8.56 -5.36
CA GLU A 104 -7.25 8.36 -5.77
C GLU A 104 -7.10 8.09 -7.28
N TYR A 105 -7.99 7.31 -7.86
CA TYR A 105 -7.87 6.89 -9.27
C TYR A 105 -8.63 7.80 -10.22
N HIS A 106 -9.63 8.51 -9.75
CA HIS A 106 -10.41 9.49 -10.52
C HIS A 106 -10.51 9.15 -12.01
N PRO A 107 -11.31 8.18 -12.43
CA PRO A 107 -11.43 7.78 -13.83
C PRO A 107 -12.26 8.81 -14.62
N ARG A 108 -11.77 10.06 -14.72
CA ARG A 108 -12.51 11.19 -15.32
C ARG A 108 -12.17 11.43 -16.78
N ASP A 109 -11.07 10.87 -17.24
CA ASP A 109 -10.60 11.04 -18.61
C ASP A 109 -10.57 9.71 -19.36
N GLU A 110 -10.72 9.79 -20.68
CA GLU A 110 -10.75 8.63 -21.56
C GLU A 110 -9.42 7.82 -21.50
N GLU A 111 -8.29 8.49 -21.31
CA GLU A 111 -6.98 7.83 -21.20
C GLU A 111 -6.91 6.94 -19.97
N THR A 112 -7.41 7.43 -18.85
CA THR A 112 -7.48 6.65 -17.59
C THR A 112 -8.42 5.46 -17.72
N LEU A 113 -9.61 5.67 -18.29
CA LEU A 113 -10.56 4.60 -18.55
C LEU A 113 -9.97 3.53 -19.46
N PHE A 114 -9.32 3.93 -20.54
CA PHE A 114 -8.64 3.02 -21.45
C PHE A 114 -7.54 2.20 -20.75
N LYS A 115 -6.72 2.83 -19.90
CA LYS A 115 -5.69 2.13 -19.12
C LYS A 115 -6.30 1.12 -18.14
N ILE A 116 -7.39 1.47 -17.47
CA ILE A 116 -8.10 0.57 -16.56
C ILE A 116 -8.69 -0.61 -17.35
N GLU A 117 -9.37 -0.34 -18.46
CA GLU A 117 -9.97 -1.39 -19.30
C GLU A 117 -8.93 -2.36 -19.85
N ALA A 118 -7.77 -1.86 -20.28
CA ALA A 118 -6.67 -2.68 -20.80
C ALA A 118 -6.10 -3.67 -19.77
N ILE A 119 -6.31 -3.42 -18.47
CA ILE A 119 -5.86 -4.31 -17.38
C ILE A 119 -6.86 -5.46 -17.12
N LEU A 120 -8.15 -5.26 -17.39
CA LEU A 120 -9.20 -6.23 -17.05
C LEU A 120 -8.98 -7.65 -17.58
N PRO A 121 -8.46 -7.85 -18.83
CA PRO A 121 -8.17 -9.20 -19.31
C PRO A 121 -7.21 -10.00 -18.42
N ALA A 122 -6.26 -9.35 -17.76
CA ALA A 122 -5.33 -10.00 -16.83
C ALA A 122 -5.99 -10.54 -15.56
N LEU A 123 -7.20 -10.08 -15.24
CA LEU A 123 -7.99 -10.57 -14.11
C LEU A 123 -8.79 -11.85 -14.43
N LYS A 124 -8.85 -12.26 -15.72
CA LYS A 124 -9.71 -13.38 -16.17
C LYS A 124 -9.39 -14.70 -15.47
N GLU A 125 -8.11 -14.97 -15.27
CA GLU A 125 -7.66 -16.20 -14.60
C GLU A 125 -8.12 -16.24 -13.13
N SER A 126 -8.14 -15.08 -12.47
CA SER A 126 -8.47 -14.97 -11.05
C SER A 126 -9.95 -14.82 -10.76
N LEU A 127 -10.69 -14.12 -11.63
CA LEU A 127 -12.10 -13.75 -11.42
C LEU A 127 -13.06 -14.52 -12.31
N GLY A 128 -12.58 -15.15 -13.36
CA GLY A 128 -13.41 -15.77 -14.40
C GLY A 128 -13.96 -14.77 -15.42
N LYS A 129 -14.38 -15.30 -16.57
CA LYS A 129 -14.85 -14.48 -17.71
C LYS A 129 -16.06 -13.61 -17.36
N ASN A 130 -17.04 -14.17 -16.66
CA ASN A 130 -18.30 -13.47 -16.36
C ASN A 130 -18.11 -12.24 -15.49
N VAL A 131 -17.24 -12.31 -14.47
CA VAL A 131 -16.95 -11.17 -13.60
C VAL A 131 -16.16 -10.09 -14.34
N VAL A 132 -15.24 -10.47 -15.23
CA VAL A 132 -14.50 -9.50 -16.05
C VAL A 132 -15.43 -8.77 -17.02
N GLU A 133 -16.39 -9.46 -17.65
CA GLU A 133 -17.39 -8.81 -18.52
C GLU A 133 -18.33 -7.88 -17.70
N GLN A 134 -18.71 -8.30 -16.48
CA GLN A 134 -19.45 -7.42 -15.56
C GLN A 134 -18.67 -6.15 -15.23
N LEU A 135 -17.37 -6.27 -14.90
CA LEU A 135 -16.50 -5.12 -14.63
C LEU A 135 -16.40 -4.18 -15.83
N LYS A 136 -16.28 -4.71 -17.06
CA LYS A 136 -16.29 -3.88 -18.28
C LYS A 136 -17.60 -3.11 -18.43
N THR A 137 -18.71 -3.79 -18.24
CA THR A 137 -20.04 -3.17 -18.33
C THR A 137 -20.19 -2.02 -17.32
N LEU A 138 -19.79 -2.24 -16.07
CA LEU A 138 -19.83 -1.22 -15.03
C LEU A 138 -18.94 0.00 -15.37
N LEU A 139 -17.73 -0.26 -15.89
CA LEU A 139 -16.82 0.80 -16.34
C LEU A 139 -17.45 1.65 -17.45
N GLN A 140 -18.05 1.01 -18.47
CA GLN A 140 -18.74 1.68 -19.58
C GLN A 140 -19.97 2.46 -19.16
N GLN A 141 -20.64 2.01 -18.08
CA GLN A 141 -21.79 2.70 -17.48
C GLN A 141 -21.40 3.79 -16.46
N ASN A 142 -20.11 4.05 -16.24
CA ASN A 142 -19.59 4.95 -15.22
C ASN A 142 -20.03 4.59 -13.78
N LYS A 143 -20.33 3.31 -13.52
CA LYS A 143 -20.68 2.78 -12.20
C LYS A 143 -19.40 2.40 -11.43
N PHE A 144 -18.60 3.41 -11.12
CA PHE A 144 -17.25 3.19 -10.56
C PHE A 144 -17.27 2.63 -9.14
N GLU A 145 -18.25 3.00 -8.32
CA GLU A 145 -18.39 2.47 -6.95
C GLU A 145 -18.66 0.96 -6.97
N ASP A 146 -19.59 0.50 -7.80
CA ASP A 146 -19.88 -0.93 -7.98
C ASP A 146 -18.66 -1.68 -8.55
N PHE A 147 -17.96 -1.07 -9.52
CA PHE A 147 -16.75 -1.60 -10.10
C PHE A 147 -15.66 -1.83 -9.04
N ILE A 148 -15.40 -0.82 -8.19
CA ILE A 148 -14.41 -0.88 -7.11
C ILE A 148 -14.85 -1.90 -6.05
N THR A 149 -16.11 -1.92 -5.68
CA THR A 149 -16.66 -2.87 -4.69
C THR A 149 -16.42 -4.31 -5.13
N ILE A 150 -16.76 -4.67 -6.39
CA ILE A 150 -16.52 -6.01 -6.92
C ILE A 150 -15.03 -6.36 -6.92
N LEU A 151 -14.14 -5.43 -7.29
CA LEU A 151 -12.70 -5.65 -7.24
C LEU A 151 -12.21 -5.88 -5.80
N LEU A 152 -12.70 -5.11 -4.84
CA LEU A 152 -12.33 -5.28 -3.43
C LEU A 152 -12.79 -6.66 -2.91
N GLU A 153 -14.04 -7.03 -3.12
CA GLU A 153 -14.62 -8.27 -2.59
C GLU A 153 -14.07 -9.53 -3.26
N LYS A 154 -13.93 -9.51 -4.60
CA LYS A 154 -13.65 -10.73 -5.35
C LYS A 154 -12.16 -10.89 -5.73
N TYR A 155 -11.40 -9.79 -5.74
CA TYR A 155 -10.00 -9.85 -6.14
C TYR A 155 -9.02 -9.52 -5.01
N TYR A 156 -9.20 -8.37 -4.36
CA TYR A 156 -8.22 -7.89 -3.37
C TYR A 156 -8.37 -8.57 -2.01
N ASP A 157 -9.56 -8.56 -1.41
CA ASP A 157 -9.75 -9.05 -0.05
C ASP A 157 -9.42 -10.53 0.12
N PRO A 158 -9.79 -11.44 -0.80
CA PRO A 158 -9.38 -12.84 -0.68
C PRO A 158 -7.86 -13.05 -0.67
N ARG A 159 -7.11 -12.22 -1.44
CA ARG A 159 -5.64 -12.27 -1.47
C ARG A 159 -5.03 -11.79 -0.17
N TYR A 160 -5.56 -10.69 0.38
CA TYR A 160 -5.12 -10.18 1.68
C TYR A 160 -5.43 -11.15 2.80
N GLU A 161 -6.61 -11.75 2.83
CA GLU A 161 -7.00 -12.74 3.84
C GLU A 161 -6.08 -13.96 3.82
N HIS A 162 -5.71 -14.42 2.64
CA HIS A 162 -4.74 -15.50 2.51
C HIS A 162 -3.35 -15.10 3.05
N GLY A 163 -2.87 -13.92 2.69
CA GLY A 163 -1.55 -13.41 3.13
C GLY A 163 -1.51 -12.99 4.61
N MET A 164 -2.65 -12.72 5.23
CA MET A 164 -2.76 -12.31 6.64
C MET A 164 -2.92 -13.49 7.60
N ARG A 165 -3.23 -14.69 7.11
CA ARG A 165 -3.41 -15.88 7.93
C ARG A 165 -2.15 -16.18 8.74
N GLY A 166 -2.30 -16.25 10.07
CA GLY A 166 -1.20 -16.51 10.99
C GLY A 166 -0.31 -15.31 11.32
N ASN A 167 -0.58 -14.13 10.76
CA ASN A 167 0.12 -12.92 11.17
C ASN A 167 -0.39 -12.46 12.55
N GLN A 168 0.54 -12.17 13.44
CA GLN A 168 0.27 -11.44 14.67
C GLN A 168 0.55 -9.95 14.42
N TYR A 169 -0.34 -9.10 14.88
CA TYR A 169 -0.20 -7.65 14.80
C TYR A 169 0.06 -7.07 16.19
N ASP A 170 1.01 -6.16 16.27
CA ASP A 170 1.35 -5.46 17.51
C ASP A 170 0.31 -4.39 17.86
N LEU A 171 -0.39 -3.87 16.84
CA LEU A 171 -1.45 -2.89 16.98
C LEU A 171 -2.48 -3.04 15.86
N GLU A 172 -3.76 -2.85 16.19
CA GLU A 172 -4.84 -2.76 15.23
C GLU A 172 -5.55 -1.43 15.41
N LEU A 173 -5.71 -0.66 14.32
CA LEU A 173 -6.34 0.66 14.33
C LEU A 173 -7.48 0.74 13.31
N SER A 174 -8.52 1.47 13.69
CA SER A 174 -9.49 1.97 12.73
C SER A 174 -8.86 3.08 11.90
N ALA A 175 -8.97 2.99 10.59
CA ALA A 175 -8.53 4.01 9.66
C ALA A 175 -9.72 4.73 9.00
N GLU A 176 -10.86 4.81 9.68
CA GLU A 176 -12.00 5.63 9.21
C GLU A 176 -11.64 7.12 9.26
N ASP A 177 -11.05 7.56 10.35
CA ASP A 177 -10.50 8.90 10.54
C ASP A 177 -8.96 8.84 10.47
N LEU A 178 -8.38 9.36 9.39
CA LEU A 178 -6.94 9.32 9.18
C LEU A 178 -6.17 10.26 10.12
N GLU A 179 -6.78 11.36 10.55
CA GLU A 179 -6.12 12.27 11.50
C GLU A 179 -6.00 11.63 12.88
N GLN A 180 -7.07 10.96 13.34
CA GLN A 180 -7.01 10.20 14.58
C GLN A 180 -6.02 9.05 14.46
N THR A 181 -6.07 8.29 13.36
CA THR A 181 -5.13 7.18 13.12
C THR A 181 -3.68 7.67 13.12
N GLN A 182 -3.40 8.84 12.56
CA GLN A 182 -2.06 9.43 12.57
C GLN A 182 -1.60 9.75 14.00
N ARG A 183 -2.47 10.34 14.82
CA ARG A 183 -2.15 10.60 16.25
C ARG A 183 -1.82 9.32 16.99
N ASP A 184 -2.66 8.29 16.85
CA ASP A 184 -2.46 6.98 17.48
C ASP A 184 -1.15 6.31 17.04
N LEU A 185 -0.79 6.44 15.77
CA LEU A 185 0.48 5.93 15.24
C LEU A 185 1.68 6.66 15.82
N ILE A 186 1.63 7.98 15.96
CA ILE A 186 2.70 8.78 16.56
C ILE A 186 2.85 8.44 18.03
N GLU A 187 1.75 8.28 18.77
CA GLU A 187 1.76 7.86 20.16
C GLU A 187 2.37 6.46 20.32
N PHE A 188 1.91 5.49 19.52
CA PHE A 188 2.49 4.14 19.49
C PHE A 188 3.98 4.16 19.19
N HIS A 189 4.43 4.96 18.22
CA HIS A 189 5.85 5.10 17.88
C HIS A 189 6.66 5.66 19.06
N SER A 190 6.15 6.68 19.72
CA SER A 190 6.83 7.35 20.84
C SER A 190 6.95 6.46 22.08
N ALA A 191 6.01 5.54 22.26
CA ALA A 191 6.02 4.56 23.35
C ALA A 191 7.01 3.40 23.12
N GLN A 192 7.58 3.26 21.92
CA GLN A 192 8.52 2.18 21.65
C GLN A 192 9.90 2.48 22.27
N PRO A 193 10.54 1.50 22.94
CA PRO A 193 11.88 1.70 23.48
C PRO A 193 12.85 1.95 22.32
N ILE A 194 13.56 3.06 22.36
CA ILE A 194 14.72 3.28 21.50
C ILE A 194 15.74 2.22 21.88
N HIS A 195 16.02 1.26 21.00
CA HIS A 195 17.03 0.23 21.20
C HIS A 195 18.41 0.89 21.34
N GLY A 196 18.70 1.41 22.54
CA GLY A 196 19.98 1.92 22.95
C GLY A 196 20.92 0.78 23.28
N ASN A 197 22.10 0.79 22.69
CA ASN A 197 23.23 -0.08 22.95
C ASN A 197 23.33 -0.49 24.43
N LYS A 198 23.25 -1.78 24.70
CA LYS A 198 24.12 -2.34 25.74
C LYS A 198 25.53 -2.42 25.14
N THR A 199 26.27 -1.32 25.24
CA THR A 199 27.74 -1.35 25.16
C THR A 199 28.21 -2.24 26.31
N LYS A 200 28.46 -3.50 26.05
CA LYS A 200 29.37 -4.29 26.86
C LYS A 200 30.79 -3.82 26.50
N TYR A 201 31.28 -2.87 27.25
CA TYR A 201 32.70 -2.75 27.49
C TYR A 201 32.98 -3.46 28.80
N SER A 202 33.62 -4.57 28.75
CA SER A 202 34.43 -5.15 29.79
C SER A 202 35.59 -5.84 29.12
#